data_f4a1ca96f7e8ca6367396bad8344b188
#
_entry.id   f4a1ca96f7e8ca6367396bad8344b188
#
_cell.length_a   1.000
_cell.length_b   1.000
_cell.length_c   1.000
_cell.angle_alpha   90.00
_cell.angle_beta   90.00
_cell.angle_gamma   90.00
#
_symmetry.space_group_name_H-M   'P 1'
#
loop_
_entity.id
_entity.type
_entity.pdbx_description
1 polymer ?
#
loop_
_entity_poly.entity_id
_entity_poly.type
_entity_poly.pdbx_seq_one_letter_code
_entity_poly.pdbx_strand_id
1 'polypeptide(L)'
;MKKFTSFVVVAICVMVNSGLSYGQMAASSCTPTFRDSTLACTDGMYVRIINIAGAPANLNDGNSCNGSGYEDFTTIKGDSCSLSAGTTYTATIETGYTEMSCQVWIDFNNDGIFQPSESVGGISDFGWPGPTAPAALTIPSTAALGTYRMRIVGNWHAGAGGIFYVPSTSTVSIPPCPTTAIYYGDARDYSVSIVSPLSTAVLASVGGVSIYPNPATDELTVKTGNGSYSSLTITNSIGQEMINQSIELTQTNVNVGLLAPGLYYITLRGDNGTKVERFVKM
;
A
#
# COMPACT_ATOMS: atom_id res chain seq x y z
N MET A 1 -73.17 -8.51 -12.46
CA MET A 1 -71.79 -8.97 -12.79
C MET A 1 -70.80 -7.89 -12.42
N LYS A 2 -70.13 -8.03 -11.28
CA LYS A 2 -69.10 -7.09 -10.84
C LYS A 2 -67.74 -7.64 -11.28
N LYS A 3 -66.98 -6.88 -12.13
CA LYS A 3 -65.63 -7.24 -12.55
C LYS A 3 -64.71 -6.82 -11.44
N PHE A 4 -63.98 -7.76 -10.84
CA PHE A 4 -62.81 -7.50 -9.97
C PHE A 4 -61.59 -7.29 -10.84
N THR A 5 -61.00 -6.10 -10.78
CA THR A 5 -59.72 -5.79 -11.40
C THR A 5 -58.64 -6.05 -10.35
N SER A 6 -57.84 -7.10 -10.58
CA SER A 6 -56.68 -7.44 -9.71
C SER A 6 -55.53 -6.55 -10.09
N PHE A 7 -55.09 -5.69 -9.16
CA PHE A 7 -53.83 -4.93 -9.31
C PHE A 7 -52.66 -5.80 -8.84
N VAL A 8 -51.83 -6.21 -9.77
CA VAL A 8 -50.55 -6.84 -9.45
C VAL A 8 -49.54 -5.72 -9.11
N VAL A 9 -49.20 -5.62 -7.84
CA VAL A 9 -48.12 -4.74 -7.39
C VAL A 9 -46.80 -5.48 -7.61
N VAL A 10 -46.07 -5.08 -8.65
CA VAL A 10 -44.68 -5.55 -8.86
C VAL A 10 -43.79 -4.75 -7.93
N ALA A 11 -43.34 -5.37 -6.85
CA ALA A 11 -42.28 -4.82 -6.01
C ALA A 11 -40.95 -4.89 -6.76
N ILE A 12 -40.49 -3.75 -7.28
CA ILE A 12 -39.14 -3.62 -7.83
C ILE A 12 -38.18 -3.57 -6.64
N CYS A 13 -37.51 -4.68 -6.37
CA CYS A 13 -36.43 -4.76 -5.43
C CYS A 13 -35.19 -4.04 -6.06
N VAL A 14 -35.01 -2.77 -5.73
CA VAL A 14 -33.76 -2.05 -6.08
C VAL A 14 -32.66 -2.63 -5.20
N MET A 15 -31.92 -3.56 -5.75
CA MET A 15 -30.66 -3.98 -5.17
C MET A 15 -29.70 -2.77 -5.20
N VAL A 16 -29.57 -2.08 -4.09
CA VAL A 16 -28.49 -1.10 -3.89
C VAL A 16 -27.22 -1.90 -3.76
N ASN A 17 -26.54 -2.07 -4.89
CA ASN A 17 -25.21 -2.64 -4.92
C ASN A 17 -24.26 -1.57 -4.37
N SER A 18 -23.98 -1.60 -3.06
CA SER A 18 -22.94 -0.79 -2.43
C SER A 18 -21.56 -1.37 -2.77
N GLY A 19 -21.30 -1.56 -4.07
CA GLY A 19 -19.95 -1.73 -4.54
C GLY A 19 -19.19 -0.44 -4.23
N LEU A 20 -18.14 -0.54 -3.45
CA LEU A 20 -17.15 0.52 -3.32
C LEU A 20 -16.69 0.86 -4.74
N SER A 21 -17.24 1.93 -5.30
CA SER A 21 -16.73 2.49 -6.55
C SER A 21 -15.38 3.11 -6.20
N TYR A 22 -14.31 2.36 -6.40
CA TYR A 22 -12.98 2.95 -6.47
C TYR A 22 -13.03 3.94 -7.63
N GLY A 23 -12.87 5.22 -7.32
CA GLY A 23 -12.86 6.26 -8.35
C GLY A 23 -11.86 5.89 -9.44
N GLN A 24 -12.27 6.06 -10.68
CA GLN A 24 -11.37 5.86 -11.81
C GLN A 24 -10.24 6.89 -11.70
N MET A 25 -8.99 6.44 -11.84
CA MET A 25 -7.82 7.31 -11.82
C MET A 25 -7.96 8.40 -12.90
N ALA A 26 -7.77 9.67 -12.51
CA ALA A 26 -7.83 10.79 -13.43
C ALA A 26 -6.69 10.74 -14.47
N ALA A 27 -6.98 11.18 -15.69
CA ALA A 27 -5.94 11.46 -16.66
C ALA A 27 -5.13 12.68 -16.20
N SER A 28 -3.80 12.65 -16.42
CA SER A 28 -2.98 13.83 -16.13
C SER A 28 -3.40 15.02 -16.98
N SER A 29 -3.52 16.18 -16.35
CA SER A 29 -3.81 17.45 -17.03
C SER A 29 -2.61 18.02 -17.78
N CYS A 30 -1.41 17.46 -17.56
CA CYS A 30 -0.20 17.92 -18.22
C CYS A 30 0.68 16.76 -18.71
N THR A 31 1.32 16.97 -19.84
CA THR A 31 2.38 16.11 -20.37
C THR A 31 3.73 16.78 -20.10
N PRO A 32 4.61 16.18 -19.28
CA PRO A 32 5.97 16.69 -19.07
C PRO A 32 6.74 16.82 -20.39
N THR A 33 7.55 17.87 -20.50
CA THR A 33 8.44 18.09 -21.64
C THR A 33 9.82 18.52 -21.15
N PHE A 34 10.83 18.08 -21.86
CA PHE A 34 12.24 18.40 -21.58
C PHE A 34 12.84 19.00 -22.84
N ARG A 35 13.89 19.81 -22.68
CA ARG A 35 14.53 20.48 -23.82
C ARG A 35 15.18 19.49 -24.78
N ASP A 36 15.87 18.50 -24.25
CA ASP A 36 16.56 17.47 -25.02
C ASP A 36 16.41 16.09 -24.38
N SER A 37 15.22 15.53 -24.52
CA SER A 37 14.89 14.20 -24.01
C SER A 37 15.60 13.09 -24.79
N THR A 38 15.92 13.32 -26.07
CA THR A 38 16.64 12.33 -26.91
C THR A 38 18.07 12.15 -26.39
N LEU A 39 18.76 13.24 -26.12
CA LEU A 39 20.11 13.19 -25.56
C LEU A 39 20.08 12.63 -24.13
N ALA A 40 19.09 13.03 -23.34
CA ALA A 40 18.91 12.47 -22.01
C ALA A 40 18.80 10.93 -22.03
N CYS A 41 18.04 10.39 -22.99
CA CYS A 41 17.96 8.93 -23.20
C CYS A 41 19.30 8.31 -23.60
N THR A 42 19.98 8.92 -24.56
CA THR A 42 21.25 8.39 -25.11
C THR A 42 22.34 8.34 -24.05
N ASP A 43 22.40 9.37 -23.21
CA ASP A 43 23.45 9.52 -22.20
C ASP A 43 23.07 8.95 -20.82
N GLY A 44 21.85 8.39 -20.71
CA GLY A 44 21.39 7.77 -19.47
C GLY A 44 20.85 8.73 -18.41
N MET A 45 20.58 9.98 -18.76
CA MET A 45 20.06 11.02 -17.86
C MET A 45 18.55 10.86 -17.61
N TYR A 46 18.13 9.66 -17.22
CA TYR A 46 16.73 9.30 -16.97
C TYR A 46 16.63 8.29 -15.82
N VAL A 47 15.44 8.17 -15.24
CA VAL A 47 15.16 7.15 -14.22
C VAL A 47 15.10 5.78 -14.91
N ARG A 48 16.01 4.85 -14.55
CA ARG A 48 16.10 3.52 -15.14
C ARG A 48 15.29 2.49 -14.39
N ILE A 49 15.38 2.53 -13.08
CA ILE A 49 14.74 1.56 -12.19
C ILE A 49 14.16 2.31 -11.00
N ILE A 50 12.94 1.95 -10.63
CA ILE A 50 12.39 2.27 -9.33
C ILE A 50 11.89 0.98 -8.68
N ASN A 51 12.33 0.75 -7.45
CA ASN A 51 11.92 -0.37 -6.63
C ASN A 51 11.46 0.14 -5.28
N ILE A 52 10.22 -0.14 -4.89
CA ILE A 52 9.64 0.26 -3.60
C ILE A 52 9.48 -1.00 -2.75
N ALA A 53 10.52 -1.37 -2.02
CA ALA A 53 10.53 -2.57 -1.19
C ALA A 53 9.60 -2.46 0.03
N GLY A 54 9.00 -3.57 0.43
CA GLY A 54 8.12 -3.66 1.60
C GLY A 54 6.70 -3.16 1.36
N ALA A 55 6.39 -2.71 0.15
CA ALA A 55 5.01 -2.41 -0.25
C ALA A 55 4.17 -3.70 -0.36
N PRO A 56 2.85 -3.65 -0.07
CA PRO A 56 1.95 -4.80 -0.26
C PRO A 56 1.98 -5.37 -1.68
N ALA A 57 2.17 -4.52 -2.69
CA ALA A 57 2.58 -4.90 -4.04
C ALA A 57 3.69 -3.95 -4.47
N ASN A 58 4.83 -4.51 -4.85
CA ASN A 58 6.05 -3.75 -5.15
C ASN A 58 6.03 -3.25 -6.59
N LEU A 59 6.41 -1.98 -6.78
CA LEU A 59 6.80 -1.47 -8.09
C LEU A 59 8.26 -1.85 -8.32
N ASN A 60 8.52 -2.47 -9.45
CA ASN A 60 9.86 -2.81 -9.91
C ASN A 60 9.92 -2.55 -11.41
N ASP A 61 10.05 -1.29 -11.77
CA ASP A 61 10.17 -0.87 -13.16
C ASP A 61 11.64 -0.82 -13.58
N GLY A 62 11.94 -1.47 -14.68
CA GLY A 62 13.23 -1.46 -15.35
C GLY A 62 13.12 -1.07 -16.82
N ASN A 63 12.08 -0.32 -17.19
CA ASN A 63 11.83 0.06 -18.58
C ASN A 63 12.91 1.03 -19.10
N SER A 64 13.27 0.84 -20.35
CA SER A 64 14.21 1.72 -21.04
C SER A 64 13.54 3.03 -21.47
N CYS A 65 14.32 4.09 -21.58
CA CYS A 65 13.87 5.38 -22.09
C CYS A 65 13.55 5.29 -23.60
N ASN A 66 12.46 5.92 -24.02
CA ASN A 66 12.02 5.92 -25.43
C ASN A 66 12.36 7.22 -26.19
N GLY A 67 13.04 8.17 -25.56
CA GLY A 67 13.42 9.46 -26.15
C GLY A 67 12.34 10.53 -26.15
N SER A 68 11.12 10.23 -25.71
CA SER A 68 10.04 11.23 -25.62
C SER A 68 10.14 12.14 -24.40
N GLY A 69 10.91 11.71 -23.39
CA GLY A 69 11.02 12.38 -22.09
C GLY A 69 9.81 12.15 -21.17
N TYR A 70 8.75 11.54 -21.67
CA TYR A 70 7.57 11.18 -20.89
C TYR A 70 7.03 9.83 -21.31
N GLU A 71 6.69 9.00 -20.30
CA GLU A 71 6.13 7.67 -20.49
C GLU A 71 4.99 7.42 -19.51
N ASP A 72 3.86 6.88 -20.03
CA ASP A 72 2.68 6.54 -19.22
C ASP A 72 2.54 5.03 -19.11
N PHE A 73 2.88 4.49 -17.94
CA PHE A 73 2.78 3.07 -17.59
C PHE A 73 1.53 2.74 -16.77
N THR A 74 0.60 3.68 -16.61
CA THR A 74 -0.57 3.49 -15.75
C THR A 74 -1.49 2.35 -16.16
N THR A 75 -1.43 1.92 -17.42
CA THR A 75 -2.23 0.82 -17.96
C THR A 75 -1.43 -0.48 -18.12
N ILE A 76 -0.13 -0.47 -17.84
CA ILE A 76 0.72 -1.64 -18.02
C ILE A 76 0.63 -2.53 -16.78
N LYS A 77 0.20 -3.77 -16.99
CA LYS A 77 0.13 -4.76 -15.92
C LYS A 77 1.54 -5.14 -15.47
N GLY A 78 1.80 -4.91 -14.17
CA GLY A 78 3.12 -5.14 -13.55
C GLY A 78 3.83 -3.85 -13.17
N ASP A 79 3.48 -2.73 -13.80
CA ASP A 79 4.04 -1.41 -13.48
C ASP A 79 3.10 -0.65 -12.55
N SER A 80 2.65 -1.32 -11.50
CA SER A 80 1.80 -0.76 -10.45
C SER A 80 2.23 -1.23 -9.08
N CYS A 81 1.95 -0.43 -8.07
CA CYS A 81 2.22 -0.82 -6.68
C CYS A 81 1.03 -0.55 -5.77
N SER A 82 1.09 -1.14 -4.57
CA SER A 82 0.16 -0.82 -3.49
C SER A 82 0.96 -0.28 -2.32
N LEU A 83 0.55 0.88 -1.80
CA LEU A 83 1.19 1.56 -0.69
C LEU A 83 0.18 1.76 0.45
N SER A 84 0.62 1.54 1.68
CA SER A 84 -0.25 1.73 2.86
C SER A 84 -0.27 3.19 3.30
N ALA A 85 -1.45 3.73 3.55
CA ALA A 85 -1.59 5.05 4.15
C ALA A 85 -0.82 5.15 5.49
N GLY A 86 -0.21 6.28 5.77
CA GLY A 86 0.56 6.52 7.00
C GLY A 86 1.91 5.81 7.08
N THR A 87 2.42 5.25 5.98
CA THR A 87 3.67 4.49 5.95
C THR A 87 4.75 5.22 5.16
N THR A 88 5.98 5.17 5.66
CA THR A 88 7.16 5.62 4.91
C THR A 88 7.88 4.40 4.34
N TYR A 89 8.11 4.42 3.04
CA TYR A 89 8.85 3.39 2.30
C TYR A 89 10.22 3.90 1.91
N THR A 90 11.16 2.97 1.74
CA THR A 90 12.42 3.25 1.06
C THR A 90 12.30 2.77 -0.40
N ALA A 91 12.28 3.69 -1.33
CA ALA A 91 12.41 3.39 -2.74
C ALA A 91 13.90 3.37 -3.12
N THR A 92 14.31 2.37 -3.87
CA THR A 92 15.62 2.36 -4.54
C THR A 92 15.43 2.88 -5.95
N ILE A 93 16.07 4.00 -6.28
CA ILE A 93 15.99 4.63 -7.59
C ILE A 93 17.35 4.50 -8.25
N GLU A 94 17.36 3.99 -9.48
CA GLU A 94 18.54 3.91 -10.33
C GLU A 94 18.37 4.83 -11.54
N THR A 95 19.44 5.51 -11.90
CA THR A 95 19.53 6.30 -13.13
C THR A 95 20.68 5.81 -13.98
N GLY A 96 20.68 6.13 -15.26
CA GLY A 96 21.78 5.78 -16.17
C GLY A 96 22.98 6.70 -16.04
N TYR A 97 22.84 7.83 -15.33
CA TYR A 97 23.89 8.84 -15.16
C TYR A 97 24.00 9.26 -13.69
N THR A 98 25.14 9.83 -13.31
CA THR A 98 25.35 10.45 -11.99
C THR A 98 24.79 11.89 -11.97
N GLU A 99 24.74 12.50 -10.80
CA GLU A 99 24.28 13.89 -10.63
C GLU A 99 22.80 14.09 -11.05
N MET A 100 21.98 13.08 -10.81
CA MET A 100 20.54 13.15 -11.00
C MET A 100 19.83 13.47 -9.68
N SER A 101 18.76 14.21 -9.76
CA SER A 101 17.76 14.31 -8.70
C SER A 101 16.42 13.75 -9.17
N CYS A 102 15.58 13.32 -8.27
CA CYS A 102 14.24 12.89 -8.62
C CYS A 102 13.22 13.29 -7.55
N GLN A 103 11.98 13.48 -7.99
CA GLN A 103 10.85 13.79 -7.12
C GLN A 103 9.68 12.91 -7.49
N VAL A 104 8.90 12.51 -6.47
CA VAL A 104 7.74 11.62 -6.61
C VAL A 104 6.49 12.32 -6.09
N TRP A 105 5.41 12.26 -6.85
CA TRP A 105 4.08 12.77 -6.50
C TRP A 105 3.03 11.69 -6.63
N ILE A 106 1.96 11.81 -5.85
CA ILE A 106 0.74 11.02 -6.01
C ILE A 106 -0.44 11.99 -6.00
N ASP A 107 -1.25 11.97 -7.08
CA ASP A 107 -2.47 12.77 -7.23
C ASP A 107 -3.57 12.23 -6.30
N PHE A 108 -3.49 12.58 -5.00
CA PHE A 108 -4.37 12.04 -3.97
C PHE A 108 -5.81 12.54 -4.06
N ASN A 109 -6.04 13.72 -4.65
CA ASN A 109 -7.38 14.26 -4.85
C ASN A 109 -8.00 13.81 -6.18
N ASN A 110 -7.20 13.15 -7.03
CA ASN A 110 -7.59 12.56 -8.31
C ASN A 110 -8.20 13.59 -9.28
N ASP A 111 -7.65 14.82 -9.29
CA ASP A 111 -8.06 15.90 -10.18
C ASP A 111 -7.21 16.01 -11.46
N GLY A 112 -6.19 15.19 -11.59
CA GLY A 112 -5.25 15.16 -12.72
C GLY A 112 -4.15 16.22 -12.63
N ILE A 113 -4.06 16.97 -11.53
CA ILE A 113 -3.06 18.03 -11.31
C ILE A 113 -2.22 17.65 -10.10
N PHE A 114 -0.93 17.47 -10.28
CA PHE A 114 -0.02 17.26 -9.17
C PHE A 114 0.29 18.56 -8.44
N GLN A 115 -0.08 18.67 -7.19
CA GLN A 115 0.09 19.83 -6.34
C GLN A 115 1.33 19.69 -5.45
N PRO A 116 1.94 20.77 -4.95
CA PRO A 116 3.09 20.68 -4.05
C PRO A 116 2.83 19.85 -2.79
N SER A 117 1.58 19.84 -2.30
CA SER A 117 1.14 19.03 -1.15
C SER A 117 1.05 17.53 -1.43
N GLU A 118 1.14 17.13 -2.67
CA GLU A 118 1.04 15.75 -3.14
C GLU A 118 2.42 15.12 -3.41
N SER A 119 3.48 15.89 -3.15
CA SER A 119 4.84 15.34 -3.13
C SER A 119 5.00 14.39 -1.96
N VAL A 120 5.40 13.16 -2.26
CA VAL A 120 5.62 12.11 -1.26
C VAL A 120 7.08 11.88 -0.91
N GLY A 121 8.00 12.48 -1.66
CA GLY A 121 9.44 12.38 -1.43
C GLY A 121 10.24 12.30 -2.72
N GLY A 122 11.50 11.91 -2.59
CA GLY A 122 12.43 11.82 -3.70
C GLY A 122 13.87 11.95 -3.25
N ILE A 123 14.76 12.25 -4.18
CA ILE A 123 16.18 12.53 -3.94
C ILE A 123 16.42 13.97 -4.37
N SER A 124 16.52 14.86 -3.39
CA SER A 124 16.72 16.29 -3.64
C SER A 124 18.18 16.70 -3.60
N ASP A 125 19.09 15.80 -3.22
CA ASP A 125 20.46 16.15 -2.99
C ASP A 125 21.31 16.04 -4.26
N PHE A 126 22.08 17.10 -4.50
CA PHE A 126 22.97 17.29 -5.64
C PHE A 126 24.28 16.50 -5.54
N GLY A 127 24.37 15.57 -4.66
CA GLY A 127 25.56 14.78 -4.41
C GLY A 127 25.37 13.29 -4.67
N TRP A 128 24.45 12.88 -5.50
CA TRP A 128 24.27 11.46 -5.80
C TRP A 128 25.54 10.88 -6.43
N PRO A 129 26.35 10.17 -5.66
CA PRO A 129 27.69 9.77 -6.11
C PRO A 129 27.69 8.52 -6.99
N GLY A 130 26.52 8.00 -7.33
CA GLY A 130 26.38 6.75 -8.08
C GLY A 130 25.04 6.63 -8.79
N PRO A 131 24.87 5.59 -9.63
CA PRO A 131 23.65 5.38 -10.40
C PRO A 131 22.47 4.92 -9.57
N THR A 132 22.64 4.64 -8.26
CA THR A 132 21.61 4.10 -7.39
C THR A 132 21.58 4.82 -6.05
N ALA A 133 20.41 5.31 -5.62
CA ALA A 133 20.24 5.91 -4.30
C ALA A 133 18.89 5.56 -3.66
N PRO A 134 18.82 5.52 -2.32
CA PRO A 134 17.57 5.38 -1.60
C PRO A 134 16.83 6.72 -1.52
N ALA A 135 15.50 6.66 -1.70
CA ALA A 135 14.58 7.77 -1.49
C ALA A 135 13.54 7.40 -0.44
N ALA A 136 13.27 8.29 0.51
CA ALA A 136 12.15 8.13 1.42
C ALA A 136 10.86 8.61 0.73
N LEU A 137 9.84 7.73 0.69
CA LEU A 137 8.51 8.06 0.19
C LEU A 137 7.53 7.95 1.35
N THR A 138 6.96 9.07 1.77
CA THR A 138 6.03 9.13 2.91
C THR A 138 4.59 9.29 2.41
N ILE A 139 3.77 8.28 2.67
CA ILE A 139 2.36 8.31 2.32
C ILE A 139 1.58 8.93 3.49
N PRO A 140 0.80 10.00 3.26
CA PRO A 140 0.04 10.62 4.32
C PRO A 140 -0.93 9.64 4.99
N SER A 141 -1.08 9.73 6.31
CA SER A 141 -2.06 8.92 7.05
C SER A 141 -3.51 9.30 6.71
N THR A 142 -3.71 10.48 6.16
CA THR A 142 -4.99 11.01 5.69
C THR A 142 -5.30 10.65 4.24
N ALA A 143 -4.38 9.96 3.53
CA ALA A 143 -4.61 9.55 2.16
C ALA A 143 -5.82 8.60 2.08
N ALA A 144 -6.80 8.94 1.26
CA ALA A 144 -7.97 8.10 1.05
C ALA A 144 -7.60 6.81 0.33
N LEU A 145 -8.31 5.72 0.62
CA LEU A 145 -8.11 4.46 -0.07
C LEU A 145 -8.61 4.56 -1.52
N GLY A 146 -7.83 4.08 -2.47
CA GLY A 146 -8.19 4.19 -3.87
C GLY A 146 -7.01 3.94 -4.81
N THR A 147 -7.27 4.13 -6.11
CA THR A 147 -6.24 4.04 -7.15
C THR A 147 -5.96 5.42 -7.69
N TYR A 148 -4.70 5.79 -7.74
CA TYR A 148 -4.20 7.12 -8.05
C TYR A 148 -3.10 7.07 -9.09
N ARG A 149 -2.83 8.20 -9.72
CA ARG A 149 -1.68 8.40 -10.57
C ARG A 149 -0.48 8.79 -9.71
N MET A 150 0.62 8.08 -9.87
CA MET A 150 1.91 8.42 -9.29
C MET A 150 2.84 8.87 -10.42
N ARG A 151 3.50 9.99 -10.23
CA ARG A 151 4.49 10.53 -11.17
C ARG A 151 5.86 10.59 -10.54
N ILE A 152 6.86 10.16 -11.30
CA ILE A 152 8.26 10.30 -10.96
C ILE A 152 8.89 11.18 -12.03
N VAL A 153 9.62 12.21 -11.61
CA VAL A 153 10.38 13.08 -12.52
C VAL A 153 11.84 13.01 -12.13
N GLY A 154 12.67 12.58 -13.07
CA GLY A 154 14.12 12.65 -13.00
C GLY A 154 14.62 13.93 -13.66
N ASN A 155 15.64 14.55 -13.07
CA ASN A 155 16.30 15.73 -13.60
C ASN A 155 17.81 15.62 -13.41
N TRP A 156 18.54 15.75 -14.50
CA TRP A 156 19.98 15.90 -14.45
C TRP A 156 20.37 17.35 -14.15
N HIS A 157 21.33 17.53 -13.27
CA HIS A 157 21.90 18.85 -12.95
C HIS A 157 23.41 18.80 -13.17
N ALA A 158 23.88 19.60 -14.10
CA ALA A 158 25.32 19.77 -14.29
C ALA A 158 25.95 20.49 -13.10
N GLY A 159 27.13 20.04 -12.69
CA GLY A 159 28.02 20.83 -11.83
C GLY A 159 28.32 22.19 -12.43
N ALA A 160 28.93 23.08 -11.64
CA ALA A 160 29.22 24.49 -11.93
C ALA A 160 29.72 24.75 -13.35
N GLY A 161 28.82 25.03 -14.29
CA GLY A 161 29.13 25.29 -15.70
C GLY A 161 27.97 25.10 -16.66
N GLY A 162 26.95 24.36 -16.28
CA GLY A 162 25.70 24.24 -17.06
C GLY A 162 24.79 25.43 -16.79
N ILE A 163 24.15 25.94 -17.83
CA ILE A 163 23.25 27.11 -17.77
C ILE A 163 22.01 26.90 -16.90
N PHE A 164 21.84 25.68 -16.35
CA PHE A 164 20.71 25.25 -15.53
C PHE A 164 21.15 24.65 -14.19
N TYR A 165 22.23 25.21 -13.66
CA TYR A 165 22.67 24.93 -12.28
C TYR A 165 21.58 25.37 -11.31
N VAL A 166 21.00 24.42 -10.63
CA VAL A 166 20.21 24.69 -9.44
C VAL A 166 21.19 24.65 -8.27
N PRO A 167 21.44 25.78 -7.58
CA PRO A 167 22.43 25.80 -6.50
C PRO A 167 22.15 24.74 -5.44
N SER A 168 23.17 24.08 -4.94
CA SER A 168 23.07 23.03 -3.89
C SER A 168 22.45 23.49 -2.57
N THR A 169 22.24 24.80 -2.41
CA THR A 169 21.57 25.40 -1.26
C THR A 169 20.09 25.68 -1.51
N SER A 170 19.60 25.40 -2.72
CA SER A 170 18.22 25.62 -3.08
C SER A 170 17.44 24.32 -2.91
N THR A 171 16.43 24.33 -2.06
CA THR A 171 15.36 23.33 -2.03
C THR A 171 14.51 23.49 -3.31
N VAL A 172 15.13 23.31 -4.48
CA VAL A 172 14.38 23.39 -5.73
C VAL A 172 13.60 22.11 -5.86
N SER A 173 12.32 22.24 -5.62
CA SER A 173 11.36 21.21 -5.97
C SER A 173 11.39 21.05 -7.49
N ILE A 174 11.72 19.86 -7.97
CA ILE A 174 11.49 19.51 -9.37
C ILE A 174 9.99 19.61 -9.60
N PRO A 175 9.53 20.38 -10.61
CA PRO A 175 8.09 20.51 -10.84
C PRO A 175 7.49 19.17 -11.31
N PRO A 176 6.27 18.83 -10.90
CA PRO A 176 5.61 17.60 -11.37
C PRO A 176 5.29 17.62 -12.86
N CYS A 177 5.22 18.82 -13.45
CA CYS A 177 5.00 19.03 -14.87
C CYS A 177 6.14 19.89 -15.44
N PRO A 178 7.33 19.32 -15.65
CA PRO A 178 8.42 20.06 -16.24
C PRO A 178 8.09 20.49 -17.65
N THR A 179 8.60 21.66 -18.00
CA THR A 179 8.56 22.23 -19.33
C THR A 179 9.97 22.26 -19.92
N THR A 180 10.13 22.75 -21.13
CA THR A 180 11.44 22.92 -21.77
C THR A 180 12.45 23.76 -20.97
N ALA A 181 12.09 24.29 -19.81
CA ALA A 181 13.02 24.90 -18.86
C ALA A 181 13.97 23.88 -18.20
N ILE A 182 13.54 22.62 -18.05
CA ILE A 182 14.42 21.51 -17.66
C ILE A 182 15.10 20.96 -18.91
N TYR A 183 16.40 20.84 -18.86
CA TYR A 183 17.19 20.50 -20.05
C TYR A 183 17.15 18.98 -20.31
N TYR A 184 17.57 18.19 -19.34
CA TYR A 184 17.70 16.73 -19.44
C TYR A 184 16.94 16.06 -18.29
N GLY A 185 16.31 14.96 -18.61
CA GLY A 185 15.54 14.18 -17.67
C GLY A 185 14.42 13.42 -18.34
N ASP A 186 13.60 12.80 -17.50
CA ASP A 186 12.38 12.11 -17.93
C ASP A 186 11.31 12.20 -16.85
N ALA A 187 10.10 11.87 -17.23
CA ALA A 187 8.98 11.72 -16.32
C ALA A 187 8.22 10.42 -16.65
N ARG A 188 7.78 9.73 -15.60
CA ARG A 188 7.06 8.46 -15.72
C ARG A 188 5.85 8.45 -14.81
N ASP A 189 4.72 8.01 -15.37
CA ASP A 189 3.47 7.83 -14.65
C ASP A 189 3.17 6.36 -14.43
N TYR A 190 2.73 6.02 -13.21
CA TYR A 190 2.36 4.68 -12.77
C TYR A 190 0.99 4.68 -12.11
N SER A 191 0.35 3.52 -12.04
CA SER A 191 -0.82 3.31 -11.22
C SER A 191 -0.40 2.91 -9.80
N VAL A 192 -0.91 3.59 -8.77
CA VAL A 192 -0.68 3.24 -7.38
C VAL A 192 -2.00 3.05 -6.64
N SER A 193 -2.13 1.97 -5.88
CA SER A 193 -3.27 1.72 -5.01
C SER A 193 -2.91 2.10 -3.58
N ILE A 194 -3.59 3.08 -3.00
CA ILE A 194 -3.49 3.37 -1.58
C ILE A 194 -4.42 2.42 -0.83
N VAL A 195 -3.82 1.62 0.04
CA VAL A 195 -4.52 0.61 0.82
C VAL A 195 -4.46 0.95 2.30
N SER A 196 -5.38 0.37 3.06
CA SER A 196 -5.29 0.42 4.52
C SER A 196 -3.93 -0.17 4.91
N PRO A 197 -3.19 0.44 5.84
CA PRO A 197 -2.06 -0.27 6.40
C PRO A 197 -2.59 -1.65 6.80
N LEU A 198 -1.92 -2.72 6.35
CA LEU A 198 -2.12 -4.02 6.98
C LEU A 198 -1.76 -3.76 8.44
N SER A 199 -2.78 -3.38 9.19
CA SER A 199 -2.73 -3.56 10.60
C SER A 199 -2.38 -5.04 10.76
N THR A 200 -1.12 -5.38 11.08
CA THR A 200 -1.01 -6.21 12.24
C THR A 200 -1.67 -5.37 13.33
N ALA A 201 -3.00 -5.33 13.31
CA ALA A 201 -3.71 -5.22 14.54
C ALA A 201 -3.13 -6.39 15.34
N VAL A 202 -2.10 -6.11 16.10
CA VAL A 202 -2.24 -6.40 17.51
C VAL A 202 -3.60 -5.81 17.80
N LEU A 203 -4.64 -6.64 17.65
CA LEU A 203 -5.94 -6.39 18.24
C LEU A 203 -5.56 -5.99 19.64
N ALA A 204 -5.45 -4.65 19.85
CA ALA A 204 -5.35 -4.12 21.18
C ALA A 204 -6.51 -4.79 21.85
N SER A 205 -6.21 -5.74 22.71
CA SER A 205 -7.16 -6.67 23.26
C SER A 205 -8.21 -5.87 23.97
N VAL A 206 -9.28 -5.55 23.24
CA VAL A 206 -10.54 -5.19 23.88
C VAL A 206 -10.97 -6.48 24.56
N GLY A 207 -10.62 -6.56 25.87
CA GLY A 207 -10.74 -7.77 26.65
C GLY A 207 -9.54 -8.73 26.47
N GLY A 208 -8.49 -8.58 27.30
CA GLY A 208 -7.30 -9.44 27.26
C GLY A 208 -7.67 -10.93 27.34
N VAL A 209 -7.51 -11.65 26.23
CA VAL A 209 -7.54 -13.11 26.27
C VAL A 209 -6.18 -13.58 26.72
N SER A 210 -6.12 -14.38 27.75
CA SER A 210 -4.90 -15.06 28.21
C SER A 210 -5.12 -16.56 28.27
N ILE A 211 -4.09 -17.29 27.86
CA ILE A 211 -4.12 -18.74 27.77
C ILE A 211 -2.94 -19.28 28.54
N TYR A 212 -3.22 -20.12 29.52
CA TYR A 212 -2.18 -20.72 30.36
C TYR A 212 -2.60 -22.07 30.96
N PRO A 213 -1.63 -22.95 31.27
CA PRO A 213 -0.23 -22.84 30.92
C PRO A 213 0.00 -22.98 29.40
N ASN A 214 1.06 -22.36 28.89
CA ASN A 214 1.51 -22.54 27.52
C ASN A 214 3.05 -22.67 27.54
N PRO A 215 3.63 -23.85 27.31
CA PRO A 215 2.99 -25.10 26.88
C PRO A 215 2.01 -25.73 27.88
N ALA A 216 1.02 -26.50 27.37
CA ALA A 216 -0.01 -27.18 28.13
C ALA A 216 0.20 -28.70 28.10
N THR A 217 -0.13 -29.38 29.21
CA THR A 217 -0.16 -30.84 29.29
C THR A 217 -1.60 -31.37 29.18
N ASP A 218 -2.36 -31.35 30.27
CA ASP A 218 -3.69 -31.96 30.30
C ASP A 218 -4.83 -30.94 30.26
N GLU A 219 -4.59 -29.76 30.77
CA GLU A 219 -5.58 -28.71 30.90
C GLU A 219 -5.04 -27.37 30.44
N LEU A 220 -5.89 -26.57 29.84
CA LEU A 220 -5.63 -25.23 29.39
C LEU A 220 -6.69 -24.27 29.90
N THR A 221 -6.28 -23.24 30.62
CA THR A 221 -7.19 -22.17 31.06
C THR A 221 -7.23 -21.06 30.03
N VAL A 222 -8.41 -20.73 29.57
CA VAL A 222 -8.68 -19.59 28.71
C VAL A 222 -9.40 -18.54 29.55
N LYS A 223 -8.76 -17.38 29.73
CA LYS A 223 -9.35 -16.23 30.43
C LYS A 223 -9.66 -15.15 29.41
N THR A 224 -10.93 -14.79 29.33
CA THR A 224 -11.43 -13.73 28.45
C THR A 224 -11.73 -12.52 29.31
N GLY A 225 -11.00 -11.43 29.18
CA GLY A 225 -11.28 -10.22 29.96
C GLY A 225 -12.76 -9.76 29.86
N ASN A 226 -13.01 -8.52 29.52
CA ASN A 226 -14.38 -8.01 29.38
C ASN A 226 -15.03 -8.36 28.01
N GLY A 227 -14.44 -9.26 27.24
CA GLY A 227 -14.97 -9.70 25.93
C GLY A 227 -16.07 -10.77 26.13
N SER A 228 -17.25 -10.55 25.54
CA SER A 228 -18.32 -11.56 25.49
C SER A 228 -18.02 -12.54 24.34
N TYR A 229 -17.42 -13.67 24.68
CA TYR A 229 -17.26 -14.79 23.76
C TYR A 229 -18.24 -15.89 24.14
N SER A 230 -18.88 -16.49 23.15
CA SER A 230 -19.90 -17.54 23.34
C SER A 230 -19.43 -18.92 22.92
N SER A 231 -18.35 -19.00 22.14
CA SER A 231 -17.82 -20.30 21.69
C SER A 231 -16.30 -20.29 21.58
N LEU A 232 -15.72 -21.47 21.78
CA LEU A 232 -14.30 -21.78 21.68
C LEU A 232 -14.13 -22.99 20.76
N THR A 233 -13.24 -22.88 19.78
CA THR A 233 -12.85 -23.99 18.89
C THR A 233 -11.34 -24.13 18.92
N ILE A 234 -10.83 -25.37 19.09
CA ILE A 234 -9.40 -25.69 18.97
C ILE A 234 -9.19 -26.43 17.65
N THR A 235 -8.24 -25.96 16.85
CA THR A 235 -7.82 -26.62 15.61
C THR A 235 -6.33 -26.96 15.65
N ASN A 236 -5.97 -28.01 14.93
CA ASN A 236 -4.56 -28.36 14.71
C ASN A 236 -3.94 -27.46 13.60
N SER A 237 -2.65 -27.66 13.30
CA SER A 237 -1.89 -26.87 12.33
C SER A 237 -2.39 -26.97 10.88
N ILE A 238 -3.20 -27.97 10.55
CA ILE A 238 -3.83 -28.13 9.23
C ILE A 238 -5.30 -27.67 9.21
N GLY A 239 -5.78 -27.05 10.29
CA GLY A 239 -7.13 -26.48 10.38
C GLY A 239 -8.23 -27.48 10.75
N GLN A 240 -7.88 -28.73 11.10
CA GLN A 240 -8.85 -29.71 11.55
C GLN A 240 -9.35 -29.35 12.95
N GLU A 241 -10.67 -29.34 13.15
CA GLU A 241 -11.31 -29.11 14.44
C GLU A 241 -11.07 -30.30 15.37
N MET A 242 -10.55 -30.01 16.55
CA MET A 242 -10.22 -31.00 17.59
C MET A 242 -11.15 -30.90 18.78
N ILE A 243 -11.52 -29.69 19.18
CA ILE A 243 -12.39 -29.41 20.31
C ILE A 243 -13.28 -28.24 19.94
N ASN A 244 -14.56 -28.34 20.27
CA ASN A 244 -15.52 -27.26 20.15
C ASN A 244 -16.44 -27.25 21.38
N GLN A 245 -16.51 -26.09 22.06
CA GLN A 245 -17.37 -25.94 23.22
C GLN A 245 -17.90 -24.51 23.36
N SER A 246 -19.08 -24.40 23.99
CA SER A 246 -19.64 -23.11 24.39
C SER A 246 -18.89 -22.58 25.62
N ILE A 247 -18.76 -21.26 25.70
CA ILE A 247 -18.18 -20.57 26.85
C ILE A 247 -19.18 -19.50 27.34
N GLU A 248 -19.44 -19.50 28.64
CA GLU A 248 -20.37 -18.55 29.28
C GLU A 248 -19.68 -17.70 30.34
N LEU A 249 -18.44 -18.05 30.67
CA LEU A 249 -17.68 -17.42 31.78
C LEU A 249 -16.45 -16.68 31.25
N THR A 250 -15.99 -15.72 32.02
CA THR A 250 -14.73 -14.99 31.76
C THR A 250 -13.47 -15.87 31.91
N GLN A 251 -13.63 -17.07 32.47
CA GLN A 251 -12.56 -18.06 32.58
C GLN A 251 -13.14 -19.44 32.32
N THR A 252 -12.53 -20.18 31.39
CA THR A 252 -12.95 -21.52 30.99
C THR A 252 -11.74 -22.44 30.97
N ASN A 253 -11.89 -23.62 31.59
CA ASN A 253 -10.89 -24.68 31.53
C ASN A 253 -11.23 -25.65 30.40
N VAL A 254 -10.24 -25.99 29.60
CA VAL A 254 -10.37 -26.86 28.44
C VAL A 254 -9.44 -28.07 28.66
N ASN A 255 -10.02 -29.27 28.63
CA ASN A 255 -9.22 -30.48 28.68
C ASN A 255 -8.57 -30.73 27.32
N VAL A 256 -7.24 -30.72 27.29
CA VAL A 256 -6.40 -30.92 26.09
C VAL A 256 -5.57 -32.21 26.21
N GLY A 257 -5.79 -33.01 27.25
CA GLY A 257 -4.99 -34.21 27.53
C GLY A 257 -5.01 -35.28 26.44
N LEU A 258 -6.10 -35.32 25.66
CA LEU A 258 -6.23 -36.25 24.53
C LEU A 258 -5.62 -35.73 23.21
N LEU A 259 -5.16 -34.50 23.17
CA LEU A 259 -4.48 -33.96 21.99
C LEU A 259 -3.06 -34.47 21.90
N ALA A 260 -2.61 -34.81 20.70
CA ALA A 260 -1.22 -35.19 20.46
C ALA A 260 -0.28 -33.96 20.69
N PRO A 261 0.98 -34.17 21.09
CA PRO A 261 1.93 -33.08 21.18
C PRO A 261 2.04 -32.29 19.84
N GLY A 262 2.00 -30.96 19.92
CA GLY A 262 2.02 -30.14 18.72
C GLY A 262 1.53 -28.71 18.92
N LEU A 263 1.49 -27.98 17.82
CA LEU A 263 0.96 -26.59 17.77
C LEU A 263 -0.54 -26.60 17.46
N TYR A 264 -1.31 -25.86 18.26
CA TYR A 264 -2.75 -25.70 18.12
C TYR A 264 -3.16 -24.25 18.13
N TYR A 265 -4.31 -23.96 17.52
CA TYR A 265 -4.95 -22.65 17.49
C TYR A 265 -6.29 -22.70 18.22
N ILE A 266 -6.54 -21.70 19.07
CA ILE A 266 -7.82 -21.48 19.72
C ILE A 266 -8.51 -20.32 19.03
N THR A 267 -9.70 -20.55 18.53
CA THR A 267 -10.57 -19.52 17.98
C THR A 267 -11.74 -19.28 18.94
N LEU A 268 -11.83 -18.04 19.44
CA LEU A 268 -12.93 -17.57 20.27
C LEU A 268 -13.86 -16.74 19.40
N ARG A 269 -15.18 -16.96 19.49
CA ARG A 269 -16.21 -16.22 18.76
C ARG A 269 -17.26 -15.68 19.71
N GLY A 270 -17.74 -14.47 19.45
CA GLY A 270 -18.75 -13.80 20.24
C GLY A 270 -19.22 -12.50 19.59
N ASP A 271 -20.04 -11.73 20.31
CA ASP A 271 -20.66 -10.51 19.80
C ASP A 271 -19.63 -9.44 19.35
N ASN A 272 -18.45 -9.44 19.96
CA ASN A 272 -17.35 -8.52 19.64
C ASN A 272 -16.39 -9.05 18.57
N GLY A 273 -16.76 -10.11 17.85
CA GLY A 273 -15.97 -10.67 16.76
C GLY A 273 -15.25 -11.97 17.09
N THR A 274 -14.15 -12.21 16.40
CA THR A 274 -13.35 -13.44 16.51
C THR A 274 -11.95 -13.12 17.00
N LYS A 275 -11.46 -13.91 17.97
CA LYS A 275 -10.08 -13.85 18.47
C LYS A 275 -9.41 -15.21 18.24
N VAL A 276 -8.17 -15.18 17.76
CA VAL A 276 -7.37 -16.40 17.58
C VAL A 276 -6.10 -16.28 18.40
N GLU A 277 -5.80 -17.33 19.17
CA GLU A 277 -4.58 -17.47 19.95
C GLU A 277 -3.93 -18.83 19.64
N ARG A 278 -2.67 -19.02 20.00
CA ARG A 278 -1.94 -20.27 19.78
C ARG A 278 -1.39 -20.82 21.08
N PHE A 279 -1.35 -22.15 21.19
CA PHE A 279 -0.65 -22.82 22.27
C PHE A 279 0.10 -24.07 21.80
N VAL A 280 1.04 -24.52 22.61
CA VAL A 280 1.81 -25.75 22.39
C VAL A 280 1.32 -26.79 23.36
N LYS A 281 0.92 -27.95 22.84
CA LYS A 281 0.62 -29.16 23.62
C LYS A 281 1.90 -29.99 23.75
N MET A 282 2.24 -30.34 24.99
CA MET A 282 3.35 -31.25 25.32
C MET A 282 2.88 -32.67 25.58
#